data_0e9bb37eaa223ca65599b81f2bf2db31
#
_entry.id   0e9bb37eaa223ca65599b81f2bf2db31
#
_cell.length_a   1.000
_cell.length_b   1.000
_cell.length_c   1.000
_cell.angle_alpha   90.00
_cell.angle_beta   90.00
_cell.angle_gamma   90.00
#
_symmetry.space_group_name_H-M   'P 1'
#
loop_
_entity.id
_entity.type
_entity.pdbx_description
1 polymer ?
#
loop_
_entity_poly.entity_id
_entity_poly.type
_entity_poly.pdbx_seq_one_letter_code
_entity_poly.pdbx_strand_id
1 'polypeptide(L)'
;MTDDGRAAALGEIADEVRACTRCRLHAGRANAVPGEGSPETEVVFVGEGPGANEDQQGRPFVGAAGRLLTELLAAVGWRRDDV
;
A
#
# COMPACT_ATOMS: atom_id res chain seq x y z
N MET A 1 -21.75 10.84 0.36
CA MET A 1 -20.48 10.62 -0.26
C MET A 1 -19.43 11.52 0.32
N THR A 2 -18.35 11.02 0.55
CA THR A 2 -17.40 11.69 1.39
C THR A 2 -16.04 11.89 0.74
N ASP A 3 -15.95 11.73 -0.55
CA ASP A 3 -14.71 12.01 -1.21
C ASP A 3 -14.46 13.50 -1.23
N ASP A 4 -13.71 13.96 -0.27
CA ASP A 4 -13.33 15.36 -0.08
C ASP A 4 -11.96 15.64 -0.71
N GLY A 5 -11.59 14.87 -1.73
CA GLY A 5 -10.32 15.00 -2.40
C GLY A 5 -9.23 14.07 -1.88
N ARG A 6 -9.52 13.23 -0.90
CA ARG A 6 -8.51 12.31 -0.35
C ARG A 6 -8.01 11.31 -1.39
N ALA A 7 -8.92 10.74 -2.17
CA ALA A 7 -8.53 9.79 -3.20
C ALA A 7 -7.64 10.45 -4.25
N ALA A 8 -7.97 11.67 -4.67
CA ALA A 8 -7.15 12.41 -5.63
C ALA A 8 -5.78 12.76 -5.05
N ALA A 9 -5.73 13.19 -3.78
CA ALA A 9 -4.48 13.53 -3.13
C ALA A 9 -3.58 12.29 -2.98
N LEU A 10 -4.14 11.14 -2.61
CA LEU A 10 -3.40 9.88 -2.54
C LEU A 10 -2.91 9.45 -3.92
N GLY A 11 -3.69 9.69 -4.96
CA GLY A 11 -3.28 9.43 -6.33
C GLY A 11 -2.07 10.25 -6.76
N GLU A 12 -2.03 11.51 -6.39
CA GLU A 12 -0.88 12.38 -6.66
C GLU A 12 0.37 11.88 -5.93
N ILE A 13 0.22 11.49 -4.67
CA ILE A 13 1.33 10.93 -3.89
C ILE A 13 1.80 9.61 -4.53
N ALA A 14 0.87 8.77 -4.95
CA ALA A 14 1.22 7.51 -5.61
C ALA A 14 2.03 7.74 -6.88
N ASP A 15 1.66 8.74 -7.67
CA ASP A 15 2.41 9.10 -8.88
C ASP A 15 3.82 9.57 -8.55
N GLU A 16 3.97 10.37 -7.50
CA GLU A 16 5.29 10.80 -7.04
C GLU A 16 6.14 9.62 -6.57
N VAL A 17 5.53 8.67 -5.86
CA VAL A 17 6.22 7.47 -5.39
C VAL A 17 6.70 6.63 -6.56
N ARG A 18 5.86 6.45 -7.58
CA ARG A 18 6.21 5.64 -8.75
C ARG A 18 7.38 6.22 -9.53
N ALA A 19 7.51 7.53 -9.55
CA ALA A 19 8.58 8.24 -10.26
C ALA A 19 9.79 8.55 -9.37
N CYS A 20 9.75 8.21 -8.09
CA CYS A 20 10.76 8.64 -7.12
C CYS A 20 12.11 8.00 -7.37
N THR A 21 13.15 8.83 -7.40
CA THR A 21 14.55 8.42 -7.55
C THR A 21 15.45 9.02 -6.47
N ARG A 22 14.87 9.38 -5.32
CA ARG A 22 15.59 10.13 -4.28
C ARG A 22 16.64 9.31 -3.53
N CYS A 23 16.58 7.99 -3.60
CA CYS A 23 17.56 7.13 -2.98
C CYS A 23 17.89 5.97 -3.91
N ARG A 24 18.95 5.23 -3.59
CA ARG A 24 19.46 4.15 -4.42
C ARG A 24 18.46 2.99 -4.61
N LEU A 25 17.45 2.89 -3.75
CA LEU A 25 16.50 1.78 -3.82
C LEU A 25 15.67 1.77 -5.10
N HIS A 26 15.54 2.92 -5.77
CA HIS A 26 14.82 2.98 -7.04
C HIS A 26 15.48 2.12 -8.13
N ALA A 27 16.78 1.95 -8.07
CA ALA A 27 17.52 1.30 -9.16
C ALA A 27 17.28 -0.21 -9.22
N GLY A 28 17.03 -0.85 -8.09
CA GLY A 28 16.86 -2.30 -8.02
C GLY A 28 15.42 -2.79 -7.99
N ARG A 29 14.45 -1.90 -7.93
CA ARG A 29 13.05 -2.30 -7.83
C ARG A 29 12.43 -2.58 -9.19
N ALA A 30 11.52 -3.56 -9.25
CA ALA A 30 10.70 -3.80 -10.43
C ALA A 30 9.52 -2.82 -10.46
N ASN A 31 8.88 -2.59 -9.31
CA ASN A 31 7.77 -1.66 -9.15
C ASN A 31 7.90 -0.88 -7.85
N ALA A 32 7.42 0.35 -7.86
CA ALA A 32 7.20 1.08 -6.63
C ALA A 32 5.91 0.57 -5.96
N VAL A 33 5.81 0.74 -4.64
CA VAL A 33 4.65 0.30 -3.87
C VAL A 33 4.10 1.49 -3.11
N PRO A 34 3.23 2.29 -3.73
CA PRO A 34 2.71 3.50 -3.08
C PRO A 34 1.70 3.24 -1.98
N GLY A 35 1.13 2.04 -1.94
CA GLY A 35 0.09 1.71 -0.98
C GLY A 35 -1.27 1.51 -1.64
N GLU A 36 -2.22 1.00 -0.87
CA GLU A 36 -3.59 0.81 -1.34
C GLU A 36 -4.54 0.76 -0.15
N GLY A 37 -5.81 0.83 -0.44
CA GLY A 37 -6.87 0.72 0.56
C GLY A 37 -7.80 1.92 0.53
N SER A 38 -8.65 2.00 1.54
CA SER A 38 -9.68 3.03 1.62
C SER A 38 -9.07 4.40 1.95
N PRO A 39 -9.37 5.43 1.17
CA PRO A 39 -8.93 6.79 1.52
C PRO A 39 -9.66 7.35 2.75
N GLU A 40 -10.68 6.66 3.23
CA GLU A 40 -11.50 7.09 4.36
C GLU A 40 -11.22 6.27 5.63
N THR A 41 -10.23 5.39 5.59
CA THR A 41 -9.93 4.53 6.73
C THR A 41 -9.45 5.34 7.94
N GLU A 42 -9.77 4.83 9.11
CA GLU A 42 -9.22 5.36 10.37
C GLU A 42 -7.98 4.59 10.81
N VAL A 43 -7.67 3.48 10.13
CA VAL A 43 -6.54 2.61 10.50
C VAL A 43 -5.62 2.45 9.31
N VAL A 44 -4.34 2.74 9.51
CA VAL A 44 -3.31 2.62 8.49
C VAL A 44 -2.25 1.65 8.96
N PHE A 45 -1.92 0.67 8.12
CA PHE A 45 -0.82 -0.26 8.38
C PHE A 45 0.41 0.18 7.61
N VAL A 46 1.52 0.34 8.30
CA VAL A 46 2.77 0.80 7.70
C VAL A 46 3.83 -0.28 7.90
N GLY A 47 4.36 -0.79 6.79
CA GLY A 47 5.47 -1.72 6.81
C GLY A 47 6.80 -1.01 6.60
N GLU A 48 7.88 -1.73 6.81
CA GLU A 48 9.22 -1.18 6.65
C GLU A 48 9.55 -0.91 5.18
N GLY A 49 9.24 -1.89 4.32
CA GLY A 49 9.50 -1.76 2.89
C GLY A 49 8.99 -2.96 2.12
N PRO A 50 8.92 -2.86 0.79
CA PRO A 50 8.44 -3.95 -0.04
C PRO A 50 9.36 -5.17 -0.02
N GLY A 51 8.78 -6.35 0.11
CA GLY A 51 9.47 -7.61 -0.15
C GLY A 51 9.38 -7.97 -1.63
N ALA A 52 9.83 -9.19 -1.97
CA ALA A 52 9.87 -9.64 -3.36
C ALA A 52 8.49 -9.68 -4.01
N ASN A 53 7.48 -10.17 -3.28
CA ASN A 53 6.12 -10.24 -3.83
C ASN A 53 5.52 -8.86 -4.04
N GLU A 54 5.74 -7.95 -3.10
CA GLU A 54 5.29 -6.58 -3.23
C GLU A 54 5.95 -5.87 -4.41
N ASP A 55 7.25 -6.08 -4.57
CA ASP A 55 8.00 -5.49 -5.68
C ASP A 55 7.48 -5.99 -7.03
N GLN A 56 7.16 -7.29 -7.13
CA GLN A 56 6.60 -7.85 -8.36
C GLN A 56 5.23 -7.28 -8.70
N GLN A 57 4.39 -7.07 -7.71
CA GLN A 57 2.99 -6.68 -7.94
C GLN A 57 2.74 -5.17 -7.84
N GLY A 58 3.66 -4.43 -7.23
CA GLY A 58 3.45 -3.01 -6.96
C GLY A 58 2.39 -2.77 -5.88
N ARG A 59 2.11 -3.77 -5.03
CA ARG A 59 1.07 -3.72 -4.01
C ARG A 59 1.65 -4.03 -2.63
N PRO A 60 1.16 -3.38 -1.56
CA PRO A 60 1.63 -3.63 -0.22
C PRO A 60 1.04 -4.92 0.36
N PHE A 61 1.79 -5.55 1.26
CA PHE A 61 1.31 -6.67 2.06
C PHE A 61 0.71 -7.82 1.23
N VAL A 62 1.45 -8.28 0.22
CA VAL A 62 1.00 -9.39 -0.65
C VAL A 62 1.88 -10.63 -0.51
N GLY A 63 2.86 -10.63 0.39
CA GLY A 63 3.66 -11.79 0.73
C GLY A 63 3.12 -12.53 1.95
N ALA A 64 3.98 -13.31 2.61
CA ALA A 64 3.57 -14.11 3.77
C ALA A 64 3.02 -13.26 4.91
N ALA A 65 3.70 -12.16 5.24
CA ALA A 65 3.21 -11.24 6.27
C ALA A 65 1.89 -10.59 5.88
N GLY A 66 1.72 -10.29 4.59
CA GLY A 66 0.46 -9.75 4.08
C GLY A 66 -0.70 -10.73 4.19
N ARG A 67 -0.43 -12.01 3.93
CA ARG A 67 -1.46 -13.04 4.13
C ARG A 67 -1.88 -13.15 5.58
N LEU A 68 -0.92 -13.08 6.50
CA LEU A 68 -1.22 -13.06 7.93
C LEU A 68 -2.07 -11.84 8.30
N LEU A 69 -1.70 -10.66 7.78
CA LEU A 69 -2.47 -9.45 8.01
C LEU A 69 -3.93 -9.64 7.56
N THR A 70 -4.12 -10.19 6.37
CA THR A 70 -5.47 -10.44 5.83
C THR A 70 -6.27 -11.37 6.75
N GLU A 71 -5.64 -12.43 7.25
CA GLU A 71 -6.29 -13.36 8.17
C GLU A 71 -6.65 -12.71 9.50
N LEU A 72 -5.75 -11.89 10.04
CA LEU A 72 -6.00 -11.19 11.29
C LEU A 72 -7.12 -10.16 11.15
N LEU A 73 -7.17 -9.44 10.04
CA LEU A 73 -8.26 -8.51 9.75
C LEU A 73 -9.59 -9.25 9.66
N ALA A 74 -9.62 -10.38 8.95
CA ALA A 74 -10.82 -11.19 8.82
C ALA A 74 -11.32 -11.68 10.19
N ALA A 75 -10.42 -11.99 11.11
CA ALA A 75 -10.78 -12.44 12.45
C ALA A 75 -11.55 -11.38 13.24
N VAL A 76 -11.37 -10.11 12.93
CA VAL A 76 -12.12 -9.02 13.55
C VAL A 76 -13.19 -8.42 12.63
N GLY A 77 -13.49 -9.12 11.54
CA GLY A 77 -14.56 -8.73 10.63
C GLY A 77 -14.19 -7.67 9.61
N TRP A 78 -12.91 -7.44 9.38
CA TRP A 78 -12.44 -6.43 8.42
C TRP A 78 -11.88 -7.08 7.16
N ARG A 79 -11.94 -6.34 6.06
CA ARG A 79 -11.31 -6.73 4.80
C ARG A 79 -10.17 -5.78 4.49
N ARG A 80 -9.29 -6.20 3.57
CA ARG A 80 -8.18 -5.36 3.13
C ARG A 80 -8.65 -4.02 2.55
N ASP A 81 -9.83 -4.01 1.94
CA ASP A 81 -10.39 -2.77 1.37
C ASP A 81 -10.91 -1.79 2.43
N ASP A 82 -11.01 -2.22 3.66
CA ASP A 82 -11.51 -1.38 4.75
C ASP A 82 -10.41 -0.53 5.40
N VAL A 83 -9.17 -0.82 5.11
CA VAL A 83 -8.01 -0.18 5.74
C VAL A 83 -7.11 0.47 4.71
#